data_e6bf4d085f184cd9f630668b633615fb
#
_entry.id   e6bf4d085f184cd9f630668b633615fb
#
_cell.length_a   1.000
_cell.length_b   1.000
_cell.length_c   1.000
_cell.angle_alpha   90.00
_cell.angle_beta   90.00
_cell.angle_gamma   90.00
#
_symmetry.space_group_name_H-M   'P 1'
#
loop_
_entity.id
_entity.type
_entity.pdbx_description
1 polymer ?
#
loop_
_entity_poly.entity_id
_entity_poly.type
_entity_poly.pdbx_seq_one_letter_code
_entity_poly.pdbx_strand_id
1 'polypeptide(L)'
;YKRPGSQILVVYGQRGVGKTALLTAFAEKKQTIRYTAPNCSSREMCYQWGQELREQGKEISRYPSWEEVLQCVSGEKSDRKKVLIIENFHYLLKGDTFFLQELIRYLKEHREVSLLVILTTYASGWVENSMISKIGNLAFSVSGFLKVKELPFSVMRRIFPGRTLQKSIELYAVLGGMPGLWKLLELSASVEENLMTLFLEKNSFLPELMIKWLSEELRETAVYNTILATIA
;
A
#
# COMPACT_ATOMS: atom_id res chain seq x y z
N TYR A 1 -13.79 -8.39 8.87
CA TYR A 1 -14.44 -7.30 9.62
C TYR A 1 -15.53 -7.80 10.56
N LYS A 2 -16.36 -8.75 10.14
CA LYS A 2 -17.48 -9.29 10.96
C LYS A 2 -17.06 -10.26 12.07
N ARG A 3 -15.82 -10.79 12.05
CA ARG A 3 -15.32 -11.69 13.11
C ARG A 3 -15.07 -10.90 14.40
N PRO A 4 -15.37 -11.47 15.59
CA PRO A 4 -15.08 -10.83 16.87
C PRO A 4 -13.57 -10.67 17.10
N GLY A 5 -13.19 -9.75 17.99
CA GLY A 5 -11.80 -9.47 18.35
C GLY A 5 -11.01 -8.77 17.25
N SER A 6 -9.74 -8.51 17.52
CA SER A 6 -8.83 -7.84 16.59
C SER A 6 -8.27 -8.79 15.54
N GLN A 7 -8.01 -8.27 14.33
CA GLN A 7 -7.41 -9.01 13.23
C GLN A 7 -6.32 -8.18 12.57
N ILE A 8 -5.31 -8.86 12.01
CA ILE A 8 -4.26 -8.27 11.18
C ILE A 8 -4.38 -8.86 9.78
N LEU A 9 -4.59 -8.01 8.78
CA LEU A 9 -4.66 -8.38 7.36
C LEU A 9 -3.52 -7.71 6.60
N VAL A 10 -2.76 -8.48 5.83
CA VAL A 10 -1.76 -7.96 4.91
C VAL A 10 -2.37 -7.85 3.51
N VAL A 11 -2.38 -6.63 2.96
CA VAL A 11 -2.85 -6.34 1.59
C VAL A 11 -1.67 -5.88 0.75
N TYR A 12 -1.34 -6.61 -0.29
CA TYR A 12 -0.17 -6.31 -1.10
C TYR A 12 -0.44 -6.44 -2.61
N GLY A 13 0.40 -5.87 -3.41
CA GLY A 13 0.29 -5.83 -4.87
C GLY A 13 1.07 -4.65 -5.43
N GLN A 14 1.38 -4.65 -6.71
CA GLN A 14 2.16 -3.61 -7.37
C GLN A 14 1.58 -2.20 -7.18
N ARG A 15 2.40 -1.16 -7.39
CA ARG A 15 1.91 0.22 -7.44
C ARG A 15 0.92 0.38 -8.59
N GLY A 16 -0.08 1.23 -8.42
CA GLY A 16 -1.09 1.47 -9.46
C GLY A 16 -2.17 0.40 -9.62
N VAL A 17 -2.05 -0.77 -8.96
CA VAL A 17 -3.01 -1.90 -9.08
C VAL A 17 -4.37 -1.64 -8.42
N GLY A 18 -4.51 -0.56 -7.64
CA GLY A 18 -5.80 -0.16 -7.06
C GLY A 18 -5.97 -0.47 -5.57
N LYS A 19 -4.91 -0.82 -4.82
CA LYS A 19 -4.99 -1.10 -3.36
C LYS A 19 -5.67 0.03 -2.58
N THR A 20 -5.23 1.26 -2.78
CA THR A 20 -5.78 2.44 -2.07
C THR A 20 -7.25 2.65 -2.42
N ALA A 21 -7.64 2.49 -3.69
CA ALA A 21 -9.04 2.59 -4.11
C ALA A 21 -9.92 1.51 -3.45
N LEU A 22 -9.44 0.27 -3.43
CA LEU A 22 -10.09 -0.86 -2.74
C LEU A 22 -10.28 -0.57 -1.25
N LEU A 23 -9.23 -0.10 -0.57
CA LEU A 23 -9.28 0.19 0.85
C LEU A 23 -10.10 1.44 1.17
N THR A 24 -10.16 2.41 0.27
CA THR A 24 -11.03 3.59 0.43
C THR A 24 -12.50 3.18 0.33
N ALA A 25 -12.87 2.39 -0.67
CA ALA A 25 -14.23 1.86 -0.80
C ALA A 25 -14.60 0.95 0.39
N PHE A 26 -13.66 0.11 0.86
CA PHE A 26 -13.88 -0.70 2.05
C PHE A 26 -14.08 0.15 3.30
N ALA A 27 -13.34 1.23 3.45
CA ALA A 27 -13.35 2.10 4.62
C ALA A 27 -14.60 3.02 4.68
N GLU A 28 -15.33 3.17 3.58
CA GLU A 28 -16.59 3.92 3.57
C GLU A 28 -17.50 3.49 4.71
N LYS A 29 -18.09 4.46 5.41
CA LYS A 29 -18.99 4.24 6.56
C LYS A 29 -18.37 3.49 7.76
N LYS A 30 -17.03 3.39 7.84
CA LYS A 30 -16.31 2.80 8.98
C LYS A 30 -15.45 3.85 9.68
N GLN A 31 -15.31 3.70 10.99
CA GLN A 31 -14.31 4.48 11.73
C GLN A 31 -12.92 4.01 11.30
N THR A 32 -12.25 4.80 10.49
CA THR A 32 -10.97 4.42 9.88
C THR A 32 -9.91 5.45 10.21
N ILE A 33 -8.77 4.97 10.65
CA ILE A 33 -7.54 5.74 10.85
C ILE A 33 -6.54 5.25 9.79
N ARG A 34 -5.86 6.19 9.15
CA ARG A 34 -4.83 5.91 8.15
C ARG A 34 -3.50 6.48 8.60
N TYR A 35 -2.46 5.72 8.39
CA TYR A 35 -1.09 6.14 8.55
C TYR A 35 -0.26 5.66 7.36
N THR A 36 0.57 6.52 6.81
CA THR A 36 1.50 6.16 5.73
C THR A 36 2.91 6.15 6.29
N ALA A 37 3.48 4.97 6.43
CA ALA A 37 4.84 4.82 6.96
C ALA A 37 5.87 5.43 6.01
N PRO A 38 6.66 6.41 6.45
CA PRO A 38 7.76 6.98 5.68
C PRO A 38 8.96 6.02 5.65
N ASN A 39 9.90 6.24 4.74
CA ASN A 39 11.14 5.46 4.68
C ASN A 39 12.21 6.04 5.62
N CYS A 40 12.03 5.83 6.92
CA CYS A 40 12.97 6.28 7.96
C CYS A 40 13.11 5.21 9.06
N SER A 41 13.78 5.53 10.17
CA SER A 41 13.90 4.60 11.30
C SER A 41 12.57 4.38 12.01
N SER A 42 12.39 3.20 12.65
CA SER A 42 11.18 2.87 13.42
C SER A 42 10.91 3.91 14.53
N ARG A 43 11.95 4.42 15.18
CA ARG A 43 11.84 5.47 16.19
C ARG A 43 11.32 6.79 15.61
N GLU A 44 11.84 7.18 14.46
CA GLU A 44 11.41 8.40 13.78
C GLU A 44 9.97 8.28 13.28
N MET A 45 9.57 7.13 12.75
CA MET A 45 8.18 6.88 12.36
C MET A 45 7.23 7.01 13.55
N CYS A 46 7.60 6.45 14.70
CA CYS A 46 6.81 6.53 15.93
C CYS A 46 6.64 7.98 16.39
N TYR A 47 7.74 8.76 16.36
CA TYR A 47 7.73 10.18 16.69
C TYR A 47 6.84 11.00 15.76
N GLN A 48 7.00 10.81 14.44
CA GLN A 48 6.20 11.53 13.42
C GLN A 48 4.72 11.20 13.53
N TRP A 49 4.36 9.94 13.71
CA TRP A 49 2.96 9.55 13.90
C TRP A 49 2.38 10.14 15.19
N GLY A 50 3.14 10.14 16.29
CA GLY A 50 2.74 10.82 17.51
C GLY A 50 2.53 12.33 17.33
N GLN A 51 3.34 12.96 16.47
CA GLN A 51 3.19 14.36 16.11
C GLN A 51 1.89 14.61 15.33
N GLU A 52 1.59 13.80 14.33
CA GLU A 52 0.34 13.88 13.58
C GLU A 52 -0.89 13.69 14.49
N LEU A 53 -0.81 12.76 15.45
CA LEU A 53 -1.89 12.55 16.43
C LEU A 53 -2.10 13.76 17.34
N ARG A 54 -1.01 14.43 17.78
CA ARG A 54 -1.13 15.69 18.55
C ARG A 54 -1.77 16.82 17.75
N GLU A 55 -1.38 16.96 16.48
CA GLU A 55 -1.97 17.95 15.57
C GLU A 55 -3.47 17.71 15.35
N GLN A 56 -3.92 16.45 15.46
CA GLN A 56 -5.33 16.07 15.46
C GLN A 56 -6.03 16.25 16.82
N GLY A 57 -5.35 16.87 17.81
CA GLY A 57 -5.88 17.13 19.14
C GLY A 57 -5.88 15.94 20.09
N LYS A 58 -5.07 14.90 19.81
CA LYS A 58 -4.94 13.75 20.71
C LYS A 58 -3.91 14.01 21.79
N GLU A 59 -4.23 13.58 23.00
CA GLU A 59 -3.28 13.58 24.12
C GLU A 59 -2.31 12.42 23.99
N ILE A 60 -1.05 12.70 23.66
CA ILE A 60 0.02 11.74 23.52
C ILE A 60 1.36 12.42 23.85
N SER A 61 2.30 11.69 24.42
CA SER A 61 3.60 12.22 24.81
C SER A 61 4.38 12.80 23.62
N ARG A 62 5.34 13.70 23.91
CA ARG A 62 6.19 14.31 22.86
C ARG A 62 7.02 13.25 22.12
N TYR A 63 7.48 12.23 22.85
CA TYR A 63 8.27 11.12 22.33
C TYR A 63 7.56 9.81 22.68
N PRO A 64 6.50 9.46 21.93
CA PRO A 64 5.67 8.32 22.29
C PRO A 64 6.38 6.99 22.06
N SER A 65 5.94 5.99 22.80
CA SER A 65 6.17 4.59 22.49
C SER A 65 5.17 4.09 21.44
N TRP A 66 5.45 2.96 20.81
CA TRP A 66 4.47 2.30 19.93
C TRP A 66 3.18 1.94 20.68
N GLU A 67 3.30 1.57 21.94
CA GLU A 67 2.15 1.28 22.80
C GLU A 67 1.24 2.50 22.98
N GLU A 68 1.82 3.67 23.29
CA GLU A 68 1.07 4.95 23.40
C GLU A 68 0.40 5.31 22.08
N VAL A 69 1.09 5.14 20.94
CA VAL A 69 0.51 5.39 19.62
C VAL A 69 -0.66 4.45 19.36
N LEU A 70 -0.51 3.16 19.63
CA LEU A 70 -1.55 2.16 19.42
C LEU A 70 -2.76 2.40 20.35
N GLN A 71 -2.51 2.79 21.60
CA GLN A 71 -3.56 3.15 22.56
C GLN A 71 -4.32 4.39 22.11
N CYS A 72 -3.63 5.41 21.65
CA CYS A 72 -4.22 6.64 21.13
C CYS A 72 -5.09 6.37 19.89
N VAL A 73 -4.61 5.53 18.97
CA VAL A 73 -5.29 5.15 17.73
C VAL A 73 -6.50 4.25 18.02
N SER A 74 -6.36 3.25 18.88
CA SER A 74 -7.48 2.38 19.25
C SER A 74 -8.57 3.13 20.00
N GLY A 75 -8.15 4.13 20.81
CA GLY A 75 -9.04 4.98 21.60
C GLY A 75 -9.89 4.20 22.61
N GLU A 76 -10.90 4.85 23.14
CA GLU A 76 -11.81 4.24 24.08
C GLU A 76 -12.59 3.06 23.47
N LYS A 77 -13.06 2.18 24.36
CA LYS A 77 -13.89 1.02 24.03
C LYS A 77 -15.08 1.43 23.16
N SER A 78 -15.22 0.78 22.03
CA SER A 78 -16.29 1.03 21.07
C SER A 78 -17.00 -0.27 20.71
N ASP A 79 -18.33 -0.22 20.64
CA ASP A 79 -19.14 -1.36 20.18
C ASP A 79 -18.92 -1.68 18.69
N ARG A 80 -18.33 -0.75 17.94
CA ARG A 80 -18.02 -0.92 16.54
C ARG A 80 -16.52 -1.14 16.32
N LYS A 81 -16.20 -2.17 15.55
CA LYS A 81 -14.82 -2.44 15.15
C LYS A 81 -14.24 -1.26 14.36
N LYS A 82 -13.13 -0.71 14.83
CA LYS A 82 -12.38 0.32 14.11
C LYS A 82 -11.46 -0.31 13.07
N VAL A 83 -11.08 0.46 12.06
CA VAL A 83 -10.14 0.05 11.01
C VAL A 83 -8.90 0.93 11.09
N LEU A 84 -7.74 0.30 11.22
CA LEU A 84 -6.44 0.96 11.12
C LEU A 84 -5.78 0.50 9.83
N ILE A 85 -5.51 1.43 8.92
CA ILE A 85 -4.81 1.16 7.67
C ILE A 85 -3.41 1.75 7.78
N ILE A 86 -2.39 0.90 7.68
CA ILE A 86 -0.98 1.30 7.66
C ILE A 86 -0.44 1.05 6.26
N GLU A 87 -0.18 2.12 5.52
CA GLU A 87 0.39 2.05 4.17
C GLU A 87 1.92 1.99 4.23
N ASN A 88 2.53 1.33 3.25
CA ASN A 88 3.97 1.10 3.16
C ASN A 88 4.58 0.42 4.39
N PHE A 89 3.83 -0.49 5.02
CA PHE A 89 4.25 -1.13 6.27
C PHE A 89 5.59 -1.87 6.19
N HIS A 90 6.06 -2.21 5.00
CA HIS A 90 7.37 -2.83 4.80
C HIS A 90 8.53 -1.95 5.32
N TYR A 91 8.36 -0.63 5.36
CA TYR A 91 9.33 0.26 5.99
C TYR A 91 9.42 0.06 7.51
N LEU A 92 8.29 -0.20 8.17
CA LEU A 92 8.26 -0.53 9.60
C LEU A 92 9.00 -1.84 9.94
N LEU A 93 9.14 -2.73 8.96
CA LEU A 93 9.82 -4.01 9.10
C LEU A 93 11.22 -4.03 8.42
N LYS A 94 11.69 -2.91 7.87
CA LYS A 94 12.95 -2.86 7.11
C LYS A 94 14.16 -3.18 7.99
N GLY A 95 14.24 -2.61 9.18
CA GLY A 95 15.32 -2.83 10.15
C GLY A 95 15.08 -4.09 10.99
N ASP A 96 13.96 -4.12 11.68
CA ASP A 96 13.59 -5.14 12.66
C ASP A 96 12.09 -5.46 12.61
N THR A 97 11.62 -6.29 13.53
CA THR A 97 10.20 -6.65 13.65
C THR A 97 9.53 -6.01 14.87
N PHE A 98 10.19 -5.05 15.52
CA PHE A 98 9.78 -4.50 16.80
C PHE A 98 8.35 -3.92 16.76
N PHE A 99 8.03 -3.12 15.73
CA PHE A 99 6.66 -2.60 15.57
C PHE A 99 5.61 -3.71 15.51
N LEU A 100 5.87 -4.78 14.75
CA LEU A 100 4.91 -5.89 14.62
C LEU A 100 4.78 -6.67 15.92
N GLN A 101 5.85 -6.82 16.67
CA GLN A 101 5.84 -7.43 18.01
C GLN A 101 4.97 -6.61 18.97
N GLU A 102 5.19 -5.29 19.02
CA GLU A 102 4.40 -4.38 19.85
C GLU A 102 2.93 -4.35 19.46
N LEU A 103 2.62 -4.30 18.17
CA LEU A 103 1.25 -4.39 17.67
C LEU A 103 0.55 -5.68 18.13
N ILE A 104 1.22 -6.84 17.94
CA ILE A 104 0.65 -8.14 18.32
C ILE A 104 0.50 -8.24 19.83
N ARG A 105 1.50 -7.77 20.61
CA ARG A 105 1.45 -7.73 22.08
C ARG A 105 0.25 -6.89 22.52
N TYR A 106 0.14 -5.68 22.02
CA TYR A 106 -0.96 -4.75 22.33
C TYR A 106 -2.32 -5.37 22.08
N LEU A 107 -2.54 -5.98 20.92
CA LEU A 107 -3.82 -6.62 20.57
C LEU A 107 -4.14 -7.87 21.41
N LYS A 108 -3.14 -8.54 21.99
CA LYS A 108 -3.34 -9.67 22.90
C LYS A 108 -3.67 -9.23 24.32
N GLU A 109 -3.06 -8.16 24.79
CA GLU A 109 -3.25 -7.60 26.13
C GLU A 109 -4.57 -6.84 26.24
N HIS A 110 -5.00 -6.15 25.16
CA HIS A 110 -6.22 -5.36 25.11
C HIS A 110 -7.31 -6.07 24.29
N ARG A 111 -7.80 -7.18 24.80
CA ARG A 111 -8.84 -8.02 24.12
C ARG A 111 -10.19 -7.33 23.97
N GLU A 112 -10.45 -6.32 24.78
CA GLU A 112 -11.61 -5.43 24.69
C GLU A 112 -11.58 -4.52 23.47
N VAL A 113 -10.39 -4.28 22.91
CA VAL A 113 -10.22 -3.50 21.67
C VAL A 113 -10.60 -4.35 20.48
N SER A 114 -11.52 -3.86 19.65
CA SER A 114 -11.92 -4.50 18.41
C SER A 114 -11.37 -3.72 17.22
N LEU A 115 -10.20 -4.14 16.70
CA LEU A 115 -9.45 -3.44 15.66
C LEU A 115 -9.19 -4.35 14.46
N LEU A 116 -9.53 -3.90 13.26
CA LEU A 116 -9.00 -4.48 12.03
C LEU A 116 -7.80 -3.67 11.57
N VAL A 117 -6.61 -4.23 11.74
CA VAL A 117 -5.37 -3.65 11.23
C VAL A 117 -5.12 -4.16 9.82
N ILE A 118 -5.04 -3.24 8.86
CA ILE A 118 -4.71 -3.54 7.46
C ILE A 118 -3.31 -2.98 7.19
N LEU A 119 -2.35 -3.88 7.03
CA LEU A 119 -0.98 -3.55 6.65
C LEU A 119 -0.87 -3.63 5.13
N THR A 120 -0.62 -2.51 4.46
CA THR A 120 -0.55 -2.51 2.99
C THR A 120 0.83 -2.14 2.47
N THR A 121 1.24 -2.81 1.38
CA THR A 121 2.51 -2.57 0.72
C THR A 121 2.45 -2.80 -0.79
N TYR A 122 3.34 -2.13 -1.51
CA TYR A 122 3.60 -2.40 -2.93
C TYR A 122 4.74 -3.42 -3.15
N ALA A 123 5.57 -3.68 -2.15
CA ALA A 123 6.71 -4.60 -2.21
C ALA A 123 6.25 -6.07 -2.27
N SER A 124 5.61 -6.46 -3.38
CA SER A 124 4.99 -7.79 -3.54
C SER A 124 6.00 -8.90 -3.46
N GLY A 125 7.15 -8.78 -4.13
CA GLY A 125 8.23 -9.76 -4.09
C GLY A 125 8.77 -9.98 -2.68
N TRP A 126 8.88 -8.91 -1.88
CA TRP A 126 9.30 -9.03 -0.49
C TRP A 126 8.27 -9.79 0.36
N VAL A 127 6.98 -9.52 0.18
CA VAL A 127 5.92 -10.25 0.91
C VAL A 127 5.95 -11.74 0.58
N GLU A 128 6.08 -12.09 -0.70
CA GLU A 128 6.02 -13.47 -1.19
C GLU A 128 7.28 -14.28 -0.85
N ASN A 129 8.45 -13.66 -0.90
CA ASN A 129 9.72 -14.39 -0.78
C ASN A 129 10.43 -14.23 0.56
N SER A 130 10.17 -13.16 1.31
CA SER A 130 11.00 -12.80 2.46
C SER A 130 10.23 -12.48 3.73
N MET A 131 9.01 -11.98 3.66
CA MET A 131 8.28 -11.48 4.82
C MET A 131 8.06 -12.58 5.88
N ILE A 132 7.57 -13.74 5.47
CA ILE A 132 7.25 -14.85 6.40
C ILE A 132 8.52 -15.30 7.14
N SER A 133 9.63 -15.45 6.42
CA SER A 133 10.93 -15.79 7.03
C SER A 133 11.39 -14.72 8.03
N LYS A 134 11.21 -13.44 7.68
CA LYS A 134 11.62 -12.31 8.52
C LYS A 134 10.80 -12.19 9.80
N ILE A 135 9.48 -12.34 9.71
CA ILE A 135 8.60 -12.21 10.88
C ILE A 135 8.49 -13.49 11.71
N GLY A 136 8.92 -14.64 11.17
CA GLY A 136 8.99 -15.91 11.89
C GLY A 136 7.64 -16.28 12.54
N ASN A 137 7.65 -16.58 13.82
CA ASN A 137 6.46 -16.99 14.58
C ASN A 137 5.36 -15.90 14.66
N LEU A 138 5.68 -14.63 14.41
CA LEU A 138 4.68 -13.56 14.37
C LEU A 138 3.68 -13.76 13.21
N ALA A 139 4.06 -14.55 12.18
CA ALA A 139 3.18 -14.89 11.07
C ALA A 139 1.87 -15.55 11.51
N PHE A 140 1.86 -16.33 12.59
CA PHE A 140 0.65 -16.96 13.13
C PHE A 140 -0.37 -15.95 13.68
N SER A 141 0.05 -14.72 13.96
CA SER A 141 -0.85 -13.65 14.41
C SER A 141 -1.47 -12.86 13.23
N VAL A 142 -0.99 -13.08 12.00
CA VAL A 142 -1.56 -12.48 10.79
C VAL A 142 -2.77 -13.30 10.36
N SER A 143 -3.94 -12.67 10.33
CA SER A 143 -5.22 -13.31 10.02
C SER A 143 -5.38 -13.69 8.55
N GLY A 144 -4.60 -13.08 7.66
CA GLY A 144 -4.63 -13.40 6.24
C GLY A 144 -3.78 -12.47 5.37
N PHE A 145 -3.57 -12.93 4.14
CA PHE A 145 -2.85 -12.22 3.09
C PHE A 145 -3.78 -12.05 1.89
N LEU A 146 -3.90 -10.83 1.38
CA LEU A 146 -4.68 -10.50 0.20
C LEU A 146 -3.78 -9.88 -0.87
N LYS A 147 -3.51 -10.63 -1.94
CA LYS A 147 -2.83 -10.09 -3.12
C LYS A 147 -3.84 -9.39 -4.02
N VAL A 148 -3.66 -8.08 -4.20
CA VAL A 148 -4.41 -7.32 -5.21
C VAL A 148 -3.67 -7.46 -6.53
N LYS A 149 -4.29 -8.15 -7.48
CA LYS A 149 -3.75 -8.42 -8.81
C LYS A 149 -4.18 -7.34 -9.79
N GLU A 150 -3.49 -7.27 -10.89
CA GLU A 150 -3.88 -6.47 -12.05
C GLU A 150 -5.28 -6.81 -12.52
N LEU A 151 -5.99 -5.81 -13.02
CA LEU A 151 -7.32 -6.00 -13.59
C LEU A 151 -7.22 -6.67 -14.96
N PRO A 152 -8.06 -7.66 -15.26
CA PRO A 152 -8.05 -8.32 -16.57
C PRO A 152 -8.54 -7.39 -17.68
N PHE A 153 -8.13 -7.67 -18.91
CA PHE A 153 -8.53 -6.92 -20.11
C PHE A 153 -10.04 -6.70 -20.24
N SER A 154 -10.84 -7.69 -19.84
CA SER A 154 -12.30 -7.59 -19.85
C SER A 154 -12.84 -6.45 -18.97
N VAL A 155 -12.14 -6.10 -17.90
CA VAL A 155 -12.50 -4.95 -17.04
C VAL A 155 -12.16 -3.63 -17.74
N MET A 156 -10.99 -3.54 -18.40
CA MET A 156 -10.64 -2.35 -19.17
C MET A 156 -11.68 -2.08 -20.26
N ARG A 157 -12.13 -3.11 -20.97
CA ARG A 157 -13.21 -3.00 -21.98
C ARG A 157 -14.51 -2.44 -21.42
N ARG A 158 -14.86 -2.78 -20.18
CA ARG A 158 -16.07 -2.24 -19.51
C ARG A 158 -15.91 -0.81 -19.07
N ILE A 159 -14.70 -0.41 -18.69
CA ILE A 159 -14.42 0.97 -18.27
C ILE A 159 -14.36 1.92 -19.47
N PHE A 160 -13.86 1.45 -20.63
CA PHE A 160 -13.69 2.23 -21.85
C PHE A 160 -14.51 1.65 -23.02
N PRO A 161 -15.87 1.66 -22.95
CA PRO A 161 -16.69 0.97 -23.93
C PRO A 161 -16.67 1.61 -25.32
N GLY A 162 -16.33 2.90 -25.43
CA GLY A 162 -16.29 3.66 -26.70
C GLY A 162 -15.08 3.36 -27.59
N ARG A 163 -14.07 2.60 -27.12
CA ARG A 163 -12.88 2.27 -27.91
C ARG A 163 -13.08 0.98 -28.68
N THR A 164 -12.49 0.90 -29.88
CA THR A 164 -12.47 -0.33 -30.67
C THR A 164 -11.69 -1.43 -29.92
N LEU A 165 -11.92 -2.71 -30.27
CA LEU A 165 -11.21 -3.83 -29.68
C LEU A 165 -9.70 -3.68 -29.87
N GLN A 166 -9.25 -3.37 -31.09
CA GLN A 166 -7.85 -3.19 -31.42
C GLN A 166 -7.20 -2.11 -30.55
N LYS A 167 -7.75 -0.90 -30.49
CA LYS A 167 -7.23 0.20 -29.65
C LYS A 167 -7.18 -0.16 -28.16
N SER A 168 -8.14 -0.96 -27.70
CA SER A 168 -8.13 -1.41 -26.30
C SER A 168 -7.03 -2.43 -26.04
N ILE A 169 -6.72 -3.31 -27.02
CA ILE A 169 -5.60 -4.27 -26.93
C ILE A 169 -4.27 -3.52 -26.91
N GLU A 170 -4.08 -2.54 -27.79
CA GLU A 170 -2.88 -1.71 -27.85
C GLU A 170 -2.61 -1.00 -26.51
N LEU A 171 -3.61 -0.34 -25.95
CA LEU A 171 -3.50 0.31 -24.63
C LEU A 171 -3.21 -0.68 -23.51
N TYR A 172 -3.89 -1.82 -23.50
CA TYR A 172 -3.68 -2.82 -22.46
C TYR A 172 -2.30 -3.49 -22.56
N ALA A 173 -1.78 -3.66 -23.78
CA ALA A 173 -0.43 -4.18 -23.99
C ALA A 173 0.65 -3.28 -23.39
N VAL A 174 0.44 -1.95 -23.40
CA VAL A 174 1.40 -0.98 -22.86
C VAL A 174 1.18 -0.72 -21.38
N LEU A 175 -0.07 -0.51 -20.95
CA LEU A 175 -0.41 -0.07 -19.59
C LEU A 175 -0.72 -1.22 -18.63
N GLY A 176 -0.88 -2.45 -19.16
CA GLY A 176 -1.28 -3.61 -18.37
C GLY A 176 -2.64 -3.42 -17.68
N GLY A 177 -2.88 -4.23 -16.68
CA GLY A 177 -4.08 -4.19 -15.85
C GLY A 177 -3.99 -3.22 -14.67
N MET A 178 -3.33 -2.09 -14.83
CA MET A 178 -3.05 -1.11 -13.77
C MET A 178 -3.99 0.10 -13.83
N PRO A 179 -5.08 0.14 -13.05
CA PRO A 179 -6.03 1.26 -13.06
C PRO A 179 -5.38 2.61 -12.75
N GLY A 180 -4.28 2.61 -12.00
CA GLY A 180 -3.52 3.83 -11.70
C GLY A 180 -2.93 4.46 -12.96
N LEU A 181 -2.52 3.66 -13.95
CA LEU A 181 -2.05 4.15 -15.25
C LEU A 181 -3.21 4.52 -16.16
N TRP A 182 -4.32 3.79 -16.11
CA TRP A 182 -5.50 4.09 -16.93
C TRP A 182 -6.11 5.47 -16.63
N LYS A 183 -5.94 5.97 -15.40
CA LYS A 183 -6.40 7.32 -15.00
C LYS A 183 -5.65 8.46 -15.69
N LEU A 184 -4.47 8.16 -16.24
CA LEU A 184 -3.63 9.12 -16.95
C LEU A 184 -4.04 9.27 -18.42
N LEU A 185 -4.92 8.39 -18.93
CA LEU A 185 -5.39 8.43 -20.30
C LEU A 185 -6.33 9.62 -20.53
N GLU A 186 -6.03 10.40 -21.55
CA GLU A 186 -6.99 11.37 -22.10
C GLU A 186 -8.00 10.62 -22.99
N LEU A 187 -9.27 10.66 -22.61
CA LEU A 187 -10.30 9.85 -23.26
C LEU A 187 -10.65 10.31 -24.68
N SER A 188 -10.47 11.59 -24.94
CA SER A 188 -10.72 12.21 -26.26
C SER A 188 -9.57 11.98 -27.25
N ALA A 189 -8.36 11.68 -26.75
CA ALA A 189 -7.17 11.48 -27.56
C ALA A 189 -7.09 10.06 -28.15
N SER A 190 -6.38 9.93 -29.26
CA SER A 190 -6.05 8.64 -29.87
C SER A 190 -5.13 7.82 -28.96
N VAL A 191 -4.89 6.56 -29.30
CA VAL A 191 -3.91 5.72 -28.58
C VAL A 191 -2.51 6.27 -28.74
N GLU A 192 -2.16 6.64 -29.97
CA GLU A 192 -0.86 7.20 -30.34
C GLU A 192 -0.58 8.50 -29.60
N GLU A 193 -1.54 9.44 -29.54
CA GLU A 193 -1.41 10.69 -28.80
C GLU A 193 -1.21 10.43 -27.29
N ASN A 194 -1.99 9.52 -26.69
CA ASN A 194 -1.81 9.13 -25.30
C ASN A 194 -0.42 8.54 -25.04
N LEU A 195 0.07 7.67 -25.92
CA LEU A 195 1.41 7.07 -25.75
C LEU A 195 2.52 8.11 -25.93
N MET A 196 2.36 9.01 -26.90
CA MET A 196 3.31 10.12 -27.07
C MET A 196 3.42 10.97 -25.81
N THR A 197 2.30 11.45 -25.30
CA THR A 197 2.24 12.33 -24.12
C THR A 197 2.75 11.61 -22.86
N LEU A 198 2.39 10.35 -22.66
CA LEU A 198 2.74 9.63 -21.44
C LEU A 198 4.20 9.15 -21.41
N PHE A 199 4.81 8.84 -22.56
CA PHE A 199 6.13 8.18 -22.59
C PHE A 199 7.21 8.93 -23.37
N LEU A 200 6.86 9.67 -24.43
CA LEU A 200 7.84 10.14 -25.43
C LEU A 200 8.05 11.64 -25.42
N GLU A 201 7.15 12.43 -24.91
CA GLU A 201 7.36 13.86 -24.80
C GLU A 201 8.46 14.20 -23.80
N LYS A 202 9.19 15.30 -24.03
CA LYS A 202 10.36 15.72 -23.26
C LYS A 202 10.11 15.84 -21.75
N ASN A 203 8.85 16.09 -21.35
CA ASN A 203 8.43 16.23 -19.96
C ASN A 203 7.45 15.11 -19.56
N SER A 204 7.49 13.96 -20.22
CA SER A 204 6.60 12.85 -19.89
C SER A 204 6.87 12.33 -18.49
N PHE A 205 5.80 12.17 -17.73
CA PHE A 205 5.84 11.82 -16.31
C PHE A 205 6.13 10.34 -16.06
N LEU A 206 5.69 9.45 -16.95
CA LEU A 206 5.74 8.00 -16.69
C LEU A 206 7.15 7.41 -16.63
N PRO A 207 8.10 7.76 -17.53
CA PRO A 207 9.46 7.23 -17.44
C PRO A 207 10.13 7.54 -16.11
N GLU A 208 10.03 8.79 -15.64
CA GLU A 208 10.57 9.18 -14.35
C GLU A 208 9.91 8.45 -13.17
N LEU A 209 8.59 8.32 -13.22
CA LEU A 209 7.82 7.58 -12.23
C LEU A 209 8.23 6.10 -12.18
N MET A 210 8.44 5.47 -13.33
CA MET A 210 8.88 4.07 -13.43
C MET A 210 10.30 3.89 -12.87
N ILE A 211 11.22 4.77 -13.22
CA ILE A 211 12.59 4.76 -12.67
C ILE A 211 12.55 4.91 -11.15
N LYS A 212 11.73 5.83 -10.63
CA LYS A 212 11.54 5.99 -9.19
C LYS A 212 10.99 4.72 -8.55
N TRP A 213 9.99 4.08 -9.14
CA TRP A 213 9.43 2.83 -8.60
C TRP A 213 10.46 1.70 -8.58
N LEU A 214 11.24 1.55 -9.66
CA LEU A 214 12.33 0.58 -9.71
C LEU A 214 13.38 0.85 -8.63
N SER A 215 13.77 2.11 -8.42
CA SER A 215 14.76 2.47 -7.40
C SER A 215 14.30 2.21 -5.97
N GLU A 216 13.00 2.24 -5.71
CA GLU A 216 12.43 1.93 -4.40
C GLU A 216 12.29 0.42 -4.13
N GLU A 217 12.15 -0.40 -5.17
CA GLU A 217 12.00 -1.86 -5.07
C GLU A 217 13.32 -2.62 -5.17
N LEU A 218 14.26 -2.10 -5.96
CA LEU A 218 15.53 -2.75 -6.26
C LEU A 218 16.69 -2.17 -5.43
N ARG A 219 17.52 -3.05 -4.86
CA ARG A 219 18.69 -2.63 -4.06
C ARG A 219 19.82 -2.03 -4.91
N GLU A 220 20.00 -2.54 -6.13
CA GLU A 220 21.09 -2.18 -7.04
C GLU A 220 20.52 -1.78 -8.40
N THR A 221 19.90 -0.61 -8.47
CA THR A 221 19.26 -0.08 -9.69
C THR A 221 20.21 -0.02 -10.88
N ALA A 222 21.50 0.23 -10.67
CA ALA A 222 22.50 0.30 -11.74
C ALA A 222 22.63 -1.04 -12.50
N VAL A 223 22.63 -2.17 -11.80
CA VAL A 223 22.72 -3.51 -12.42
C VAL A 223 21.49 -3.78 -13.27
N TYR A 224 20.30 -3.49 -12.73
CA TYR A 224 19.05 -3.69 -13.49
C TYR A 224 18.93 -2.75 -14.68
N ASN A 225 19.35 -1.50 -14.56
CA ASN A 225 19.40 -0.57 -15.69
C ASN A 225 20.35 -1.06 -16.79
N THR A 226 21.50 -1.63 -16.42
CA THR A 226 22.43 -2.24 -17.39
C THR A 226 21.80 -3.42 -18.11
N ILE A 227 21.11 -4.31 -17.39
CA ILE A 227 20.41 -5.45 -17.98
C ILE A 227 19.33 -4.97 -18.96
N LEU A 228 18.49 -4.02 -18.55
CA LEU A 228 17.44 -3.46 -19.39
C LEU A 228 18.00 -2.79 -20.65
N ALA A 229 19.07 -2.00 -20.51
CA ALA A 229 19.74 -1.36 -21.66
C ALA A 229 20.42 -2.36 -22.62
N THR A 230 20.76 -3.57 -22.12
CA THR A 230 21.38 -4.62 -22.95
C THR A 230 20.32 -5.41 -23.74
N ILE A 231 19.08 -5.45 -23.24
CA ILE A 231 17.97 -6.17 -23.87
C ILE A 231 17.21 -5.28 -24.87
N ALA A 232 17.23 -3.95 -24.67
CA ALA A 232 16.57 -2.97 -25.54
C ALA A 232 17.35 -2.74 -26.83
#